data_87a820c5dec379c2ac007809e9005c21
#
_entry.id   87a820c5dec379c2ac007809e9005c21
#
_cell.length_a   1.000
_cell.length_b   1.000
_cell.length_c   1.000
_cell.angle_alpha   90.00
_cell.angle_beta   90.00
_cell.angle_gamma   90.00
#
_symmetry.space_group_name_H-M   'P 1'
#
loop_
_entity.id
_entity.type
_entity.pdbx_description
1 polymer ?
#
loop_
_entity_poly.entity_id
_entity_poly.type
_entity_poly.pdbx_seq_one_letter_code
_entity_poly.pdbx_strand_id
1 'polypeptide(L)'
;DEEQMTDSFIDELCACDYLALELLDGLDCIEICDGKAVYEADWTKCAEKYQSLLKKIFSPHVRKLGHNVKELMRLLISEGLSTEGFIFDTALAAYLINSTDNNYSLARISQHYLGRELHGARAVFDLYPVLNLKLAEYGMEKLFNEIELPFCHVLADMEHVGFFVDRKAHYEFGESLNEGIT
;
A
#
# COMPACT_ATOMS: atom_id res chain seq x y z
N ASP A 1 -13.73 7.03 -17.51
CA ASP A 1 -13.76 7.57 -18.88
C ASP A 1 -12.77 8.73 -19.01
N GLU A 2 -12.03 8.83 -20.13
CA GLU A 2 -11.03 9.89 -20.39
C GLU A 2 -11.58 11.32 -20.21
N GLU A 3 -12.87 11.53 -20.49
CA GLU A 3 -13.54 12.80 -20.31
C GLU A 3 -13.65 13.24 -18.83
N GLN A 4 -13.59 12.32 -17.88
CA GLN A 4 -13.69 12.61 -16.45
C GLN A 4 -12.34 12.92 -15.79
N MET A 5 -11.22 12.46 -16.35
CA MET A 5 -9.88 12.69 -15.79
C MET A 5 -9.30 14.03 -16.25
N THR A 6 -9.88 15.13 -15.75
CA THR A 6 -9.38 16.49 -15.99
C THR A 6 -8.34 16.87 -14.94
N ASP A 7 -7.47 17.85 -15.26
CA ASP A 7 -6.51 18.37 -14.27
C ASP A 7 -7.22 18.95 -13.04
N SER A 8 -8.38 19.59 -13.23
CA SER A 8 -9.22 20.09 -12.14
C SER A 8 -9.72 18.98 -11.23
N PHE A 9 -10.12 17.84 -11.80
CA PHE A 9 -10.57 16.69 -11.04
C PHE A 9 -9.42 16.06 -10.22
N ILE A 10 -8.23 15.95 -10.82
CA ILE A 10 -7.05 15.45 -10.12
C ILE A 10 -6.66 16.39 -8.97
N ASP A 11 -6.73 17.71 -9.18
CA ASP A 11 -6.45 18.70 -8.15
C ASP A 11 -7.50 18.65 -7.02
N GLU A 12 -8.76 18.41 -7.32
CA GLU A 12 -9.83 18.20 -6.33
C GLU A 12 -9.58 16.94 -5.49
N LEU A 13 -9.16 15.81 -6.10
CA LEU A 13 -8.77 14.62 -5.39
C LEU A 13 -7.58 14.88 -4.45
N CYS A 14 -6.55 15.56 -4.97
CA CYS A 14 -5.35 15.88 -4.18
C CYS A 14 -5.62 16.88 -3.05
N ALA A 15 -6.72 17.60 -3.08
CA ALA A 15 -7.15 18.53 -2.03
C ALA A 15 -7.95 17.86 -0.91
N CYS A 16 -8.28 16.57 -1.01
CA CYS A 16 -8.93 15.83 0.06
C CYS A 16 -8.01 15.68 1.27
N ASP A 17 -8.59 15.55 2.46
CA ASP A 17 -7.81 15.34 3.69
C ASP A 17 -6.88 14.12 3.59
N TYR A 18 -7.35 13.06 2.95
CA TYR A 18 -6.58 11.87 2.59
C TYR A 18 -7.30 11.07 1.50
N LEU A 19 -6.54 10.26 0.79
CA LEU A 19 -7.02 9.32 -0.22
C LEU A 19 -6.67 7.90 0.19
N ALA A 20 -7.59 6.96 0.01
CA ALA A 20 -7.26 5.55 0.08
C ALA A 20 -6.93 5.03 -1.31
N LEU A 21 -5.88 4.20 -1.38
CA LEU A 21 -5.33 3.68 -2.62
C LEU A 21 -5.25 2.15 -2.54
N GLU A 22 -5.55 1.49 -3.65
CA GLU A 22 -5.33 0.07 -3.85
C GLU A 22 -4.81 -0.18 -5.27
N LEU A 23 -3.87 -1.11 -5.40
CA LEU A 23 -3.35 -1.52 -6.71
C LEU A 23 -4.16 -2.70 -7.23
N LEU A 24 -4.65 -2.61 -8.46
CA LEU A 24 -5.36 -3.70 -9.12
C LEU A 24 -4.44 -4.50 -10.04
N ASP A 25 -3.55 -3.80 -10.75
CA ASP A 25 -2.53 -4.40 -11.62
C ASP A 25 -1.24 -3.56 -11.56
N GLY A 26 -0.49 -3.74 -10.48
CA GLY A 26 0.67 -2.91 -10.20
C GLY A 26 0.34 -1.41 -10.24
N LEU A 27 1.19 -0.62 -10.87
CA LEU A 27 0.95 0.80 -11.11
C LEU A 27 0.23 1.09 -12.44
N ASP A 28 -0.20 0.06 -13.19
CA ASP A 28 -0.93 0.25 -14.44
C ASP A 28 -2.44 0.44 -14.22
N CYS A 29 -2.96 -0.07 -13.10
CA CYS A 29 -4.34 0.14 -12.71
C CYS A 29 -4.46 0.34 -11.20
N ILE A 30 -5.00 1.49 -10.78
CA ILE A 30 -5.19 1.83 -9.38
C ILE A 30 -6.62 2.21 -9.07
N GLU A 31 -7.10 1.81 -7.90
CA GLU A 31 -8.31 2.36 -7.29
C GLU A 31 -7.97 3.49 -6.33
N ILE A 32 -8.79 4.53 -6.34
CA ILE A 32 -8.69 5.71 -5.49
C ILE A 32 -10.04 5.94 -4.82
N CYS A 33 -10.07 6.08 -3.50
CA CYS A 33 -11.27 6.45 -2.76
C CYS A 33 -11.05 7.75 -1.99
N ASP A 34 -11.92 8.74 -2.23
CA ASP A 34 -11.94 10.04 -1.54
C ASP A 34 -12.95 10.10 -0.38
N GLY A 35 -13.57 8.95 -0.06
CA GLY A 35 -14.63 8.80 0.93
C GLY A 35 -16.04 9.00 0.35
N LYS A 36 -16.20 9.70 -0.76
CA LYS A 36 -17.49 9.89 -1.44
C LYS A 36 -17.71 8.86 -2.54
N ALA A 37 -16.69 8.64 -3.35
CA ALA A 37 -16.69 7.71 -4.47
C ALA A 37 -15.41 6.88 -4.56
N VAL A 38 -15.46 5.85 -5.39
CA VAL A 38 -14.30 5.06 -5.80
C VAL A 38 -14.07 5.29 -7.28
N TYR A 39 -12.86 5.60 -7.64
CA TYR A 39 -12.42 5.86 -9.00
C TYR A 39 -11.38 4.81 -9.40
N GLU A 40 -11.54 4.24 -10.56
CA GLU A 40 -10.54 3.36 -11.18
C GLU A 40 -9.78 4.14 -12.23
N ALA A 41 -8.48 4.21 -12.11
CA ALA A 41 -7.58 4.79 -13.08
C ALA A 41 -6.75 3.69 -13.72
N ASP A 42 -6.78 3.61 -15.05
CA ASP A 42 -6.18 2.56 -15.86
C ASP A 42 -5.33 3.21 -16.96
N TRP A 43 -4.05 2.83 -17.01
CA TRP A 43 -3.08 3.32 -18.00
C TRP A 43 -3.58 3.15 -19.44
N THR A 44 -4.21 2.02 -19.74
CA THR A 44 -4.66 1.71 -21.12
C THR A 44 -5.79 2.64 -21.59
N LYS A 45 -6.51 3.23 -20.64
CA LYS A 45 -7.67 4.11 -20.92
C LYS A 45 -7.30 5.58 -21.00
N CYS A 46 -6.16 6.02 -20.43
CA CYS A 46 -5.83 7.45 -20.33
C CYS A 46 -4.32 7.74 -20.17
N ALA A 47 -3.48 7.12 -20.99
CA ALA A 47 -2.02 7.11 -20.84
C ALA A 47 -1.36 8.47 -20.57
N GLU A 48 -1.73 9.53 -21.30
CA GLU A 48 -1.10 10.86 -21.12
C GLU A 48 -1.44 11.50 -19.77
N LYS A 49 -2.69 11.39 -19.33
CA LYS A 49 -3.15 11.95 -18.07
C LYS A 49 -2.81 11.09 -16.88
N TYR A 50 -2.64 9.78 -17.09
CA TYR A 50 -2.30 8.83 -16.04
C TYR A 50 -0.97 9.14 -15.35
N GLN A 51 0.07 9.46 -16.12
CA GLN A 51 1.36 9.88 -15.59
C GLN A 51 1.27 11.16 -14.73
N SER A 52 0.44 12.10 -15.16
CA SER A 52 0.18 13.32 -14.40
C SER A 52 -0.57 13.01 -13.09
N LEU A 53 -1.56 12.12 -13.16
CA LEU A 53 -2.30 11.62 -12.00
C LEU A 53 -1.36 10.98 -10.97
N LEU A 54 -0.52 10.03 -11.40
CA LEU A 54 0.41 9.35 -10.50
C LEU A 54 1.35 10.34 -9.83
N LYS A 55 1.96 11.27 -10.59
CA LYS A 55 2.87 12.27 -10.02
C LYS A 55 2.20 13.19 -9.01
N LYS A 56 0.94 13.56 -9.22
CA LYS A 56 0.18 14.40 -8.29
C LYS A 56 -0.25 13.62 -7.05
N ILE A 57 -0.85 12.43 -7.20
CA ILE A 57 -1.32 11.61 -6.07
C ILE A 57 -0.15 11.15 -5.19
N PHE A 58 0.95 10.71 -5.81
CA PHE A 58 2.13 10.28 -5.06
C PHE A 58 3.08 11.44 -4.68
N SER A 59 2.61 12.69 -4.76
CA SER A 59 3.37 13.80 -4.19
C SER A 59 3.42 13.73 -2.67
N PRO A 60 4.48 14.26 -2.02
CA PRO A 60 4.62 14.27 -0.55
C PRO A 60 3.47 14.96 0.19
N HIS A 61 2.79 15.89 -0.46
CA HIS A 61 1.73 16.71 0.15
C HIS A 61 0.37 16.00 0.24
N VAL A 62 0.15 14.98 -0.58
CA VAL A 62 -1.09 14.20 -0.56
C VAL A 62 -0.97 13.11 0.51
N ARG A 63 -1.87 13.14 1.49
CA ARG A 63 -1.95 12.11 2.53
C ARG A 63 -2.64 10.86 1.98
N LYS A 64 -2.01 9.72 2.15
CA LYS A 64 -2.44 8.45 1.54
C LYS A 64 -2.63 7.36 2.59
N LEU A 65 -3.69 6.58 2.42
CA LEU A 65 -3.94 5.33 3.10
C LEU A 65 -3.71 4.19 2.12
N GLY A 66 -3.16 3.08 2.58
CA GLY A 66 -2.95 1.91 1.74
C GLY A 66 -3.14 0.60 2.48
N HIS A 67 -2.92 -0.47 1.75
CA HIS A 67 -2.85 -1.83 2.25
C HIS A 67 -1.56 -2.46 1.76
N ASN A 68 -0.73 -3.01 2.67
CA ASN A 68 0.62 -3.48 2.34
C ASN A 68 1.47 -2.39 1.66
N VAL A 69 1.53 -1.19 2.27
CA VAL A 69 2.19 -0.02 1.66
C VAL A 69 3.66 -0.23 1.33
N LYS A 70 4.36 -1.15 1.99
CA LYS A 70 5.74 -1.50 1.65
C LYS A 70 5.86 -1.96 0.18
N GLU A 71 4.98 -2.84 -0.27
CA GLU A 71 4.97 -3.32 -1.66
C GLU A 71 4.68 -2.20 -2.65
N LEU A 72 3.72 -1.32 -2.31
CA LEU A 72 3.41 -0.14 -3.10
C LEU A 72 4.62 0.82 -3.16
N MET A 73 5.28 1.09 -2.03
CA MET A 73 6.49 1.92 -1.98
C MET A 73 7.61 1.35 -2.86
N ARG A 74 7.82 0.04 -2.85
CA ARG A 74 8.81 -0.62 -3.72
C ARG A 74 8.55 -0.38 -5.21
N LEU A 75 7.29 -0.43 -5.63
CA LEU A 75 6.90 -0.12 -7.01
C LEU A 75 7.09 1.37 -7.32
N LEU A 76 6.73 2.27 -6.41
CA LEU A 76 6.94 3.71 -6.58
C LEU A 76 8.41 4.06 -6.74
N ILE A 77 9.30 3.45 -5.95
CA ILE A 77 10.75 3.62 -6.06
C ILE A 77 11.25 3.20 -7.45
N SER A 78 10.78 2.06 -7.97
CA SER A 78 11.19 1.58 -9.30
C SER A 78 10.76 2.51 -10.43
N GLU A 79 9.66 3.24 -10.27
CA GLU A 79 9.14 4.23 -11.24
C GLU A 79 9.63 5.66 -10.96
N GLY A 80 10.48 5.86 -9.96
CA GLY A 80 11.01 7.19 -9.59
C GLY A 80 9.95 8.12 -9.00
N LEU A 81 8.87 7.58 -8.43
CA LEU A 81 7.82 8.31 -7.76
C LEU A 81 8.10 8.42 -6.25
N SER A 82 7.53 9.45 -5.61
CA SER A 82 7.71 9.63 -4.16
C SER A 82 6.93 8.60 -3.36
N THR A 83 7.55 8.10 -2.30
CA THR A 83 6.96 7.20 -1.31
C THR A 83 6.46 7.93 -0.06
N GLU A 84 6.60 9.25 -0.01
CA GLU A 84 6.15 10.06 1.11
C GLU A 84 4.62 10.25 1.14
N GLY A 85 4.10 10.69 2.27
CA GLY A 85 2.67 11.01 2.45
C GLY A 85 1.79 9.81 2.78
N PHE A 86 2.30 8.59 2.87
CA PHE A 86 1.56 7.49 3.46
C PHE A 86 1.42 7.70 4.97
N ILE A 87 0.17 7.75 5.43
CA ILE A 87 -0.16 7.98 6.84
C ILE A 87 -0.75 6.75 7.51
N PHE A 88 -1.10 5.72 6.75
CA PHE A 88 -1.69 4.50 7.28
C PHE A 88 -1.52 3.30 6.35
N ASP A 89 -1.32 2.12 6.97
CA ASP A 89 -1.34 0.80 6.35
C ASP A 89 -2.30 -0.10 7.12
N THR A 90 -3.38 -0.54 6.46
CA THR A 90 -4.42 -1.35 7.10
C THR A 90 -3.95 -2.76 7.47
N ALA A 91 -3.04 -3.37 6.69
CA ALA A 91 -2.48 -4.68 7.01
C ALA A 91 -1.55 -4.59 8.23
N LEU A 92 -0.67 -3.60 8.25
CA LEU A 92 0.25 -3.35 9.35
C LEU A 92 -0.49 -3.01 10.66
N ALA A 93 -1.51 -2.16 10.58
CA ALA A 93 -2.35 -1.82 11.74
C ALA A 93 -3.05 -3.07 12.30
N ALA A 94 -3.65 -3.89 11.44
CA ALA A 94 -4.29 -5.13 11.85
C ALA A 94 -3.30 -6.12 12.47
N TYR A 95 -2.09 -6.22 11.92
CA TYR A 95 -1.01 -7.03 12.49
C TYR A 95 -0.62 -6.58 13.90
N LEU A 96 -0.44 -5.29 14.13
CA LEU A 96 -0.10 -4.78 15.46
C LEU A 96 -1.21 -5.01 16.48
N ILE A 97 -2.48 -4.89 16.06
CA ILE A 97 -3.64 -5.13 16.92
C ILE A 97 -3.76 -6.63 17.28
N ASN A 98 -3.50 -7.52 16.33
CA ASN A 98 -3.57 -8.97 16.53
C ASN A 98 -2.50 -9.70 15.72
N SER A 99 -1.30 -9.82 16.29
CA SER A 99 -0.15 -10.50 15.67
C SER A 99 -0.25 -12.03 15.60
N THR A 100 -1.30 -12.62 16.18
CA THR A 100 -1.50 -14.09 16.16
C THR A 100 -2.27 -14.57 14.93
N ASP A 101 -2.86 -13.65 14.17
CA ASP A 101 -3.49 -14.02 12.90
C ASP A 101 -2.41 -14.28 11.83
N ASN A 102 -2.74 -15.11 10.85
CA ASN A 102 -1.84 -15.47 9.74
C ASN A 102 -2.30 -14.91 8.40
N ASN A 103 -3.38 -14.11 8.38
CA ASN A 103 -3.95 -13.54 7.17
C ASN A 103 -4.55 -12.16 7.43
N TYR A 104 -3.94 -11.14 6.82
CA TYR A 104 -4.33 -9.74 6.93
C TYR A 104 -4.90 -9.19 5.62
N SER A 105 -5.53 -10.02 4.77
CA SER A 105 -6.19 -9.56 3.55
C SER A 105 -7.34 -8.58 3.85
N LEU A 106 -7.58 -7.62 2.95
CA LEU A 106 -8.66 -6.63 3.10
C LEU A 106 -10.01 -7.27 3.39
N ALA A 107 -10.36 -8.34 2.66
CA ALA A 107 -11.60 -9.09 2.86
C ALA A 107 -11.75 -9.60 4.30
N ARG A 108 -10.69 -10.21 4.84
CA ARG A 108 -10.71 -10.77 6.20
C ARG A 108 -10.75 -9.69 7.27
N ILE A 109 -9.91 -8.64 7.11
CA ILE A 109 -9.86 -7.52 8.06
C ILE A 109 -11.21 -6.79 8.07
N SER A 110 -11.78 -6.50 6.89
CA SER A 110 -13.06 -5.81 6.80
C SER A 110 -14.22 -6.65 7.35
N GLN A 111 -14.24 -7.96 7.09
CA GLN A 111 -15.20 -8.85 7.71
C GLN A 111 -15.10 -8.84 9.25
N HIS A 112 -13.88 -8.83 9.79
CA HIS A 112 -13.65 -8.85 11.24
C HIS A 112 -14.03 -7.52 11.92
N TYR A 113 -13.58 -6.39 11.34
CA TYR A 113 -13.73 -5.09 12.01
C TYR A 113 -14.97 -4.30 11.57
N LEU A 114 -15.52 -4.55 10.38
CA LEU A 114 -16.68 -3.85 9.84
C LEU A 114 -17.93 -4.74 9.73
N GLY A 115 -17.79 -6.06 9.98
CA GLY A 115 -18.88 -7.03 9.88
C GLY A 115 -19.31 -7.36 8.44
N ARG A 116 -18.55 -6.92 7.45
CA ARG A 116 -18.82 -7.16 6.03
C ARG A 116 -17.51 -7.28 5.25
N GLU A 117 -17.50 -8.16 4.26
CA GLU A 117 -16.37 -8.33 3.35
C GLU A 117 -16.32 -7.18 2.35
N LEU A 118 -15.19 -6.49 2.31
CA LEU A 118 -14.91 -5.37 1.39
C LEU A 118 -13.56 -5.58 0.71
N HIS A 119 -13.41 -4.99 -0.47
CA HIS A 119 -12.20 -5.03 -1.29
C HIS A 119 -11.86 -3.61 -1.78
N GLY A 120 -10.65 -3.46 -2.34
CA GLY A 120 -10.20 -2.25 -3.01
C GLY A 120 -10.03 -1.04 -2.08
N ALA A 121 -9.88 0.12 -2.68
CA ALA A 121 -9.63 1.37 -1.98
C ALA A 121 -10.76 1.75 -1.00
N ARG A 122 -12.00 1.32 -1.27
CA ARG A 122 -13.12 1.54 -0.34
C ARG A 122 -12.91 0.80 0.97
N ALA A 123 -12.42 -0.42 0.94
CA ALA A 123 -12.11 -1.19 2.15
C ALA A 123 -11.04 -0.50 2.99
N VAL A 124 -9.98 -0.02 2.35
CA VAL A 124 -8.90 0.75 3.00
C VAL A 124 -9.47 1.98 3.69
N PHE A 125 -10.32 2.74 2.98
CA PHE A 125 -10.92 3.97 3.50
C PHE A 125 -11.80 3.71 4.72
N ASP A 126 -12.71 2.72 4.64
CA ASP A 126 -13.65 2.40 5.72
C ASP A 126 -12.95 1.77 6.94
N LEU A 127 -11.85 1.04 6.76
CA LEU A 127 -11.07 0.41 7.82
C LEU A 127 -10.24 1.42 8.63
N TYR A 128 -9.76 2.49 7.99
CA TYR A 128 -8.87 3.45 8.63
C TYR A 128 -9.36 3.97 9.99
N PRO A 129 -10.56 4.56 10.11
CA PRO A 129 -11.02 5.13 11.38
C PRO A 129 -11.14 4.07 12.48
N VAL A 130 -11.56 2.86 12.12
CA VAL A 130 -11.77 1.76 13.10
C VAL A 130 -10.43 1.22 13.59
N LEU A 131 -9.48 0.95 12.69
CA LEU A 131 -8.17 0.42 13.06
C LEU A 131 -7.34 1.48 13.79
N ASN A 132 -7.42 2.74 13.38
CA ASN A 132 -6.73 3.83 14.05
C ASN A 132 -7.21 4.01 15.51
N LEU A 133 -8.53 3.92 15.73
CA LEU A 133 -9.09 3.94 17.10
C LEU A 133 -8.58 2.76 17.92
N LYS A 134 -8.51 1.56 17.35
CA LYS A 134 -7.99 0.36 18.04
C LYS A 134 -6.51 0.45 18.37
N LEU A 135 -5.68 1.01 17.47
CA LEU A 135 -4.28 1.27 17.78
C LEU A 135 -4.14 2.18 19.01
N ALA A 136 -5.00 3.21 19.14
CA ALA A 136 -5.04 4.09 20.29
C ALA A 136 -5.49 3.34 21.56
N GLU A 137 -6.57 2.54 21.48
CA GLU A 137 -7.06 1.73 22.60
C GLU A 137 -5.99 0.76 23.16
N TYR A 138 -5.15 0.20 22.29
CA TYR A 138 -4.07 -0.71 22.67
C TYR A 138 -2.73 0.01 22.97
N GLY A 139 -2.68 1.33 22.86
CA GLY A 139 -1.46 2.12 23.08
C GLY A 139 -0.36 1.88 22.03
N MET A 140 -0.74 1.45 20.84
CA MET A 140 0.17 1.08 19.74
C MET A 140 0.43 2.23 18.76
N GLU A 141 -0.21 3.41 18.94
CA GLU A 141 -0.09 4.55 18.01
C GLU A 141 1.36 4.99 17.80
N LYS A 142 2.12 5.07 18.90
CA LYS A 142 3.52 5.48 18.83
C LYS A 142 4.37 4.46 18.07
N LEU A 143 4.18 3.18 18.34
CA LEU A 143 4.86 2.09 17.64
C LEU A 143 4.54 2.15 16.14
N PHE A 144 3.24 2.28 15.79
CA PHE A 144 2.80 2.36 14.41
C PHE A 144 3.38 3.56 13.67
N ASN A 145 3.21 4.78 14.23
CA ASN A 145 3.53 6.02 13.51
C ASN A 145 5.03 6.36 13.50
N GLU A 146 5.77 6.02 14.57
CA GLU A 146 7.18 6.42 14.72
C GLU A 146 8.17 5.32 14.31
N ILE A 147 7.73 4.06 14.24
CA ILE A 147 8.61 2.92 13.97
C ILE A 147 8.12 2.12 12.76
N GLU A 148 6.98 1.47 12.84
CA GLU A 148 6.57 0.46 11.87
C GLU A 148 6.24 1.05 10.49
N LEU A 149 5.45 2.11 10.42
CA LEU A 149 5.10 2.74 9.15
C LEU A 149 6.33 3.39 8.48
N PRO A 150 7.18 4.17 9.17
CA PRO A 150 8.43 4.64 8.57
C PRO A 150 9.38 3.52 8.16
N PHE A 151 9.40 2.40 8.88
CA PHE A 151 10.24 1.26 8.56
C PHE A 151 9.85 0.57 7.25
N CYS A 152 8.57 0.64 6.85
CA CYS A 152 8.12 0.16 5.53
C CYS A 152 8.92 0.80 4.38
N HIS A 153 9.20 2.11 4.47
CA HIS A 153 10.00 2.81 3.46
C HIS A 153 11.44 2.28 3.42
N VAL A 154 12.07 2.10 4.59
CA VAL A 154 13.44 1.56 4.67
C VAL A 154 13.51 0.16 4.06
N LEU A 155 12.55 -0.69 4.38
CA LEU A 155 12.49 -2.05 3.82
C LEU A 155 12.25 -2.05 2.32
N ALA A 156 11.38 -1.18 1.81
CA ALA A 156 11.12 -1.04 0.38
C ALA A 156 12.39 -0.61 -0.38
N ASP A 157 13.15 0.32 0.18
CA ASP A 157 14.44 0.79 -0.36
C ASP A 157 15.48 -0.33 -0.37
N MET A 158 15.60 -1.08 0.73
CA MET A 158 16.49 -2.23 0.82
C MET A 158 16.14 -3.32 -0.21
N GLU A 159 14.88 -3.60 -0.40
CA GLU A 159 14.40 -4.58 -1.39
C GLU A 159 14.62 -4.09 -2.83
N HIS A 160 14.49 -2.79 -3.08
CA HIS A 160 14.78 -2.19 -4.38
C HIS A 160 16.26 -2.28 -4.74
N VAL A 161 17.15 -1.94 -3.80
CA VAL A 161 18.61 -2.04 -3.99
C VAL A 161 19.05 -3.50 -4.11
N GLY A 162 18.46 -4.39 -3.32
CA GLY A 162 18.84 -5.79 -3.24
C GLY A 162 20.22 -6.00 -2.61
N PHE A 163 20.70 -7.24 -2.70
CA PHE A 163 22.05 -7.60 -2.28
C PHE A 163 22.63 -8.65 -3.23
N PHE A 164 23.96 -8.70 -3.29
CA PHE A 164 24.66 -9.66 -4.12
C PHE A 164 24.55 -11.06 -3.51
N VAL A 165 24.15 -12.04 -4.34
CA VAL A 165 24.12 -13.47 -3.96
C VAL A 165 25.10 -14.23 -4.85
N ASP A 166 26.03 -14.96 -4.22
CA ASP A 166 26.85 -15.92 -4.92
C ASP A 166 26.01 -17.13 -5.34
N ARG A 167 25.56 -17.10 -6.59
CA ARG A 167 24.68 -18.15 -7.14
C ARG A 167 25.31 -19.52 -7.10
N LYS A 168 26.64 -19.61 -7.28
CA LYS A 168 27.35 -20.89 -7.30
C LYS A 168 27.37 -21.51 -5.90
N ALA A 169 27.79 -20.74 -4.90
CA ALA A 169 27.79 -21.18 -3.52
C ALA A 169 26.38 -21.55 -3.03
N HIS A 170 25.37 -20.78 -3.42
CA HIS A 170 23.98 -21.06 -3.06
C HIS A 170 23.47 -22.37 -3.69
N TYR A 171 23.81 -22.63 -4.95
CA TYR A 171 23.44 -23.87 -5.65
C TYR A 171 24.13 -25.09 -5.04
N GLU A 172 25.45 -25.01 -4.79
CA GLU A 172 26.24 -26.08 -4.18
C GLU A 172 25.73 -26.43 -2.76
N PHE A 173 25.34 -25.41 -2.00
CA PHE A 173 24.70 -25.60 -0.71
C PHE A 173 23.34 -26.30 -0.80
N GLY A 174 22.53 -25.94 -1.79
CA GLY A 174 21.25 -26.59 -2.07
C GLY A 174 21.39 -28.08 -2.43
N GLU A 175 22.39 -28.44 -3.25
CA GLU A 175 22.69 -29.84 -3.57
C GLU A 175 23.13 -30.63 -2.32
N SER A 176 24.02 -30.06 -1.51
CA SER A 176 24.47 -30.67 -0.24
C SER A 176 23.31 -30.90 0.73
N LEU A 177 22.33 -30.00 0.80
CA LEU A 177 21.14 -30.20 1.64
C LEU A 177 20.24 -31.34 1.10
N ASN A 178 20.06 -31.43 -0.21
CA ASN A 178 19.26 -32.52 -0.81
C ASN A 178 19.87 -33.89 -0.58
N GLU A 179 21.21 -34.03 -0.64
CA GLU A 179 21.91 -35.28 -0.31
C GLU A 179 21.75 -35.67 1.17
N GLY A 180 21.62 -34.69 2.07
CA GLY A 180 21.40 -34.94 3.50
C GLY A 180 19.99 -35.29 3.93
N ILE A 181 19.01 -35.10 3.04
CA ILE A 181 17.57 -35.38 3.29
C ILE A 181 17.16 -36.77 2.74
N THR A 182 18.01 -37.40 1.91
CA THR A 182 17.82 -38.76 1.41
C THR A 182 18.42 -39.78 2.34
#